data_42a898597ca15170e8d7570219ee2042
#
_entry.id   42a898597ca15170e8d7570219ee2042
#
_cell.length_a   1.000
_cell.length_b   1.000
_cell.length_c   1.000
_cell.angle_alpha   90.00
_cell.angle_beta   90.00
_cell.angle_gamma   90.00
#
_symmetry.space_group_name_H-M   'P 1'
#
loop_
_entity.id
_entity.type
_entity.pdbx_description
1 polymer ?
#
loop_
_entity_poly.entity_id
_entity_poly.type
_entity_poly.pdbx_seq_one_letter_code
_entity_poly.pdbx_strand_id
1 'polypeptide(L)'
;MMAAINLPQLPVPQHRFIEHVAAHPSTPMSEILQPFKEHEDELRKVFAQQPDHAITKQLNLVPVFDGHEQHVKIRARNLTAESDSFKEKYIMPLRTTERKANGVLAIADSMQHFKTNFNLFTESSLADLNWDNVVVAGSAVATSLLSVPEKYSHSKRSLRRYYHEIVAPASDVDLFLYGLTEEQAIVKIKQIEQNVRDALLVETTTIRTKNTITIVSQYPVRHVQIVLRIYKSITEILTGFDVDCSCGAYDGKQVWASPRAIAAYMTQTNTLDLTRRSPSYENRLSKYRHRGFEVRFAELDRSRIDPTVYERSFFRTQGLARLLILEKLPKSSEREAYIDQRRMERGRPAADRSRMKQHFSRGDIKTKWEDEVAEWVDADELSSYHTFSIPYGPKYHARKVEKLLYTKDLCEYRPTLWQKEPKLMLHRSTEL
;
A
#
# COMPACT_ATOMS: atom_id res chain seq x y z
N MET A 1 23.18 -4.82 -29.38
CA MET A 1 22.17 -3.79 -29.60
C MET A 1 20.96 -4.14 -28.74
N MET A 2 20.56 -3.26 -27.80
CA MET A 2 19.28 -3.45 -27.10
C MET A 2 18.15 -3.26 -28.14
N ALA A 3 17.17 -4.17 -28.15
CA ALA A 3 16.02 -4.02 -29.02
C ALA A 3 15.30 -2.69 -28.69
N ALA A 4 14.87 -1.96 -29.71
CA ALA A 4 14.08 -0.75 -29.49
C ALA A 4 12.76 -1.15 -28.81
N ILE A 5 12.50 -0.62 -27.62
CA ILE A 5 11.22 -0.83 -26.93
C ILE A 5 10.18 0.00 -27.65
N ASN A 6 9.18 -0.66 -28.20
CA ASN A 6 8.07 0.00 -28.90
C ASN A 6 6.89 0.08 -27.94
N LEU A 7 6.52 1.29 -27.52
CA LEU A 7 5.37 1.49 -26.65
C LEU A 7 4.08 1.31 -27.44
N PRO A 8 3.14 0.44 -26.99
CA PRO A 8 1.83 0.27 -27.61
C PRO A 8 1.09 1.61 -27.68
N GLN A 9 0.39 1.82 -28.79
CA GLN A 9 -0.42 3.03 -28.96
C GLN A 9 -1.65 2.99 -28.04
N LEU A 10 -1.86 4.07 -27.31
CA LEU A 10 -3.03 4.23 -26.46
C LEU A 10 -4.24 4.71 -27.27
N PRO A 11 -5.47 4.26 -26.93
CA PRO A 11 -6.69 4.74 -27.58
C PRO A 11 -6.93 6.25 -27.35
N VAL A 12 -6.53 6.73 -26.18
CA VAL A 12 -6.47 8.15 -25.82
C VAL A 12 -5.25 8.40 -24.91
N PRO A 13 -4.71 9.63 -24.82
CA PRO A 13 -3.68 9.97 -23.85
C PRO A 13 -4.15 9.67 -22.42
N GLN A 14 -3.23 9.26 -21.53
CA GLN A 14 -3.60 8.83 -20.17
C GLN A 14 -4.39 9.90 -19.39
N HIS A 15 -4.07 11.18 -19.55
CA HIS A 15 -4.79 12.28 -18.87
C HIS A 15 -6.27 12.34 -19.24
N ARG A 16 -6.70 11.74 -20.37
CA ARG A 16 -8.09 11.66 -20.81
C ARG A 16 -8.77 10.33 -20.47
N PHE A 17 -8.15 9.51 -19.62
CA PHE A 17 -8.67 8.18 -19.28
C PHE A 17 -10.07 8.23 -18.65
N ILE A 18 -10.33 9.19 -17.75
CA ILE A 18 -11.65 9.33 -17.08
C ILE A 18 -12.75 9.64 -18.12
N GLU A 19 -12.48 10.56 -19.05
CA GLU A 19 -13.40 10.88 -20.15
C GLU A 19 -13.64 9.64 -21.03
N HIS A 20 -12.58 8.93 -21.37
CA HIS A 20 -12.67 7.71 -22.16
C HIS A 20 -13.53 6.63 -21.49
N VAL A 21 -13.36 6.42 -20.20
CA VAL A 21 -14.23 5.52 -19.41
C VAL A 21 -15.68 6.01 -19.42
N ALA A 22 -15.91 7.32 -19.25
CA ALA A 22 -17.27 7.91 -19.26
C ALA A 22 -17.97 7.73 -20.61
N ALA A 23 -17.23 7.80 -21.71
CA ALA A 23 -17.75 7.58 -23.07
C ALA A 23 -18.10 6.11 -23.36
N HIS A 24 -17.62 5.17 -22.54
CA HIS A 24 -17.85 3.73 -22.74
C HIS A 24 -18.54 3.09 -21.50
N PRO A 25 -19.78 3.50 -21.18
CA PRO A 25 -20.46 3.07 -19.95
C PRO A 25 -20.78 1.58 -19.93
N SER A 26 -21.02 0.96 -21.09
CA SER A 26 -21.40 -0.45 -21.23
C SER A 26 -20.22 -1.39 -21.44
N THR A 27 -19.02 -0.86 -21.72
CA THR A 27 -17.84 -1.68 -21.95
C THR A 27 -17.25 -2.14 -20.62
N PRO A 28 -16.91 -3.42 -20.46
CA PRO A 28 -16.24 -3.93 -19.28
C PRO A 28 -14.94 -3.16 -18.97
N MET A 29 -14.72 -2.83 -17.70
CA MET A 29 -13.54 -2.06 -17.29
C MET A 29 -12.23 -2.78 -17.66
N SER A 30 -12.22 -4.11 -17.65
CA SER A 30 -11.05 -4.91 -18.04
C SER A 30 -10.67 -4.70 -19.52
N GLU A 31 -11.63 -4.49 -20.40
CA GLU A 31 -11.39 -4.22 -21.82
C GLU A 31 -10.89 -2.79 -22.03
N ILE A 32 -11.52 -1.82 -21.38
CA ILE A 32 -11.09 -0.42 -21.43
C ILE A 32 -9.65 -0.28 -20.92
N LEU A 33 -9.30 -0.98 -19.85
CA LEU A 33 -8.00 -0.87 -19.20
C LEU A 33 -6.87 -1.61 -19.93
N GLN A 34 -7.18 -2.64 -20.72
CA GLN A 34 -6.18 -3.54 -21.30
C GLN A 34 -5.09 -2.81 -22.11
N PRO A 35 -5.39 -1.88 -23.04
CA PRO A 35 -4.35 -1.15 -23.78
C PRO A 35 -3.42 -0.33 -22.88
N PHE A 36 -3.97 0.23 -21.79
CA PHE A 36 -3.20 1.02 -20.84
C PHE A 36 -2.27 0.16 -19.99
N LYS A 37 -2.69 -1.07 -19.65
CA LYS A 37 -1.83 -2.04 -18.96
C LYS A 37 -0.67 -2.47 -19.83
N GLU A 38 -0.92 -2.82 -21.07
CA GLU A 38 0.11 -3.21 -22.04
C GLU A 38 1.14 -2.07 -22.23
N HIS A 39 0.66 -0.84 -22.36
CA HIS A 39 1.51 0.34 -22.43
C HIS A 39 2.34 0.54 -21.15
N GLU A 40 1.73 0.39 -19.97
CA GLU A 40 2.43 0.53 -18.68
C GLU A 40 3.49 -0.57 -18.49
N ASP A 41 3.23 -1.80 -18.95
CA ASP A 41 4.18 -2.91 -18.86
C ASP A 41 5.42 -2.67 -19.75
N GLU A 42 5.24 -2.13 -20.96
CA GLU A 42 6.37 -1.71 -21.80
C GLU A 42 7.08 -0.47 -21.23
N LEU A 43 6.35 0.50 -20.68
CA LEU A 43 6.93 1.67 -20.03
C LEU A 43 7.81 1.29 -18.82
N ARG A 44 7.43 0.26 -18.05
CA ARG A 44 8.28 -0.30 -16.98
C ARG A 44 9.63 -0.80 -17.52
N LYS A 45 9.63 -1.43 -18.68
CA LYS A 45 10.88 -1.88 -19.33
C LYS A 45 11.72 -0.68 -19.74
N VAL A 46 11.09 0.40 -20.23
CA VAL A 46 11.83 1.65 -20.53
C VAL A 46 12.50 2.22 -19.30
N PHE A 47 11.79 2.34 -18.17
CA PHE A 47 12.38 2.82 -16.92
C PHE A 47 13.56 1.95 -16.45
N ALA A 48 13.47 0.63 -16.63
CA ALA A 48 14.50 -0.31 -16.21
C ALA A 48 15.73 -0.36 -17.16
N GLN A 49 15.50 -0.27 -18.48
CA GLN A 49 16.51 -0.57 -19.49
C GLN A 49 17.00 0.67 -20.24
N GLN A 50 16.20 1.74 -20.28
CA GLN A 50 16.48 3.00 -21.00
C GLN A 50 16.15 4.21 -20.13
N PRO A 51 16.79 4.38 -18.95
CA PRO A 51 16.42 5.41 -17.97
C PRO A 51 16.61 6.86 -18.47
N ASP A 52 17.36 7.06 -19.54
CA ASP A 52 17.58 8.38 -20.15
C ASP A 52 16.65 8.67 -21.34
N HIS A 53 15.74 7.74 -21.69
CA HIS A 53 14.74 7.97 -22.71
C HIS A 53 13.81 9.13 -22.33
N ALA A 54 13.48 10.02 -23.28
CA ALA A 54 12.70 11.24 -23.02
C ALA A 54 11.36 11.01 -22.29
N ILE A 55 10.71 9.87 -22.54
CA ILE A 55 9.42 9.51 -21.92
C ILE A 55 9.53 9.32 -20.40
N THR A 56 10.71 8.97 -19.88
CA THR A 56 10.90 8.73 -18.43
C THR A 56 10.68 9.98 -17.58
N LYS A 57 10.82 11.16 -18.20
CA LYS A 57 10.61 12.46 -17.57
C LYS A 57 9.18 13.00 -17.76
N GLN A 58 8.37 12.32 -18.58
CA GLN A 58 7.02 12.77 -18.89
C GLN A 58 6.02 12.34 -17.81
N LEU A 59 5.01 13.17 -17.61
CA LEU A 59 3.90 12.90 -16.70
C LEU A 59 2.80 12.17 -17.47
N ASN A 60 2.92 10.84 -17.57
CA ASN A 60 1.97 9.96 -18.24
C ASN A 60 1.00 9.37 -17.19
N LEU A 61 0.15 10.22 -16.63
CA LEU A 61 -0.79 9.88 -15.55
C LEU A 61 -2.14 10.59 -15.76
N VAL A 62 -3.12 10.19 -14.99
CA VAL A 62 -4.46 10.75 -14.96
C VAL A 62 -4.53 11.82 -13.88
N PRO A 63 -4.81 13.08 -14.19
CA PRO A 63 -5.17 14.08 -13.18
C PRO A 63 -6.57 13.74 -12.66
N VAL A 64 -6.68 13.54 -11.34
CA VAL A 64 -7.95 13.08 -10.76
C VAL A 64 -8.98 14.20 -10.68
N PHE A 65 -8.52 15.44 -10.42
CA PHE A 65 -9.35 16.62 -10.30
C PHE A 65 -9.05 17.60 -11.44
N ASP A 66 -9.64 17.33 -12.59
CA ASP A 66 -9.49 18.14 -13.82
C ASP A 66 -10.86 18.36 -14.52
N GLY A 67 -11.92 18.52 -13.70
CA GLY A 67 -13.28 18.74 -14.19
C GLY A 67 -14.01 17.46 -14.64
N HIS A 68 -13.41 16.28 -14.45
CA HIS A 68 -14.00 14.99 -14.83
C HIS A 68 -14.21 14.04 -13.65
N GLU A 69 -13.89 14.45 -12.43
CA GLU A 69 -13.99 13.65 -11.20
C GLU A 69 -15.39 13.10 -10.94
N GLN A 70 -16.44 13.81 -11.36
CA GLN A 70 -17.84 13.37 -11.25
C GLN A 70 -18.14 12.11 -12.06
N HIS A 71 -17.26 11.71 -12.99
CA HIS A 71 -17.38 10.49 -13.78
C HIS A 71 -16.69 9.28 -13.12
N VAL A 72 -15.90 9.49 -12.06
CA VAL A 72 -15.27 8.40 -11.30
C VAL A 72 -16.30 7.78 -10.35
N LYS A 73 -17.24 7.04 -10.93
CA LYS A 73 -18.36 6.41 -10.23
C LYS A 73 -18.17 4.90 -10.10
N ILE A 74 -18.73 4.33 -9.04
CA ILE A 74 -18.72 2.89 -8.84
C ILE A 74 -19.43 2.19 -10.00
N ARG A 75 -18.74 1.22 -10.60
CA ARG A 75 -19.25 0.21 -11.53
C ARG A 75 -19.31 -1.12 -10.78
N ALA A 76 -20.36 -1.29 -10.00
CA ALA A 76 -20.51 -2.45 -9.14
C ALA A 76 -20.74 -3.72 -9.97
N ARG A 77 -20.14 -4.84 -9.54
CA ARG A 77 -20.40 -6.17 -10.10
C ARG A 77 -21.87 -6.56 -9.88
N ASN A 78 -22.47 -7.14 -10.90
CA ASN A 78 -23.80 -7.75 -10.79
C ASN A 78 -23.68 -9.23 -10.49
N LEU A 79 -23.59 -9.58 -9.21
CA LEU A 79 -23.38 -10.96 -8.76
C LEU A 79 -24.51 -11.94 -9.16
N THR A 80 -25.71 -11.44 -9.45
CA THR A 80 -26.84 -12.29 -9.88
C THR A 80 -26.75 -12.61 -11.37
N ALA A 81 -26.14 -11.75 -12.19
CA ALA A 81 -25.96 -11.97 -13.61
C ALA A 81 -24.63 -12.67 -13.96
N GLU A 82 -23.68 -12.69 -13.02
CA GLU A 82 -22.38 -13.34 -13.26
C GLU A 82 -22.48 -14.86 -13.19
N SER A 83 -21.80 -15.55 -14.13
CA SER A 83 -21.62 -17.01 -14.06
C SER A 83 -20.75 -17.41 -12.87
N ASP A 84 -20.92 -18.63 -12.38
CA ASP A 84 -20.09 -19.13 -11.29
C ASP A 84 -18.61 -19.21 -11.69
N SER A 85 -18.29 -19.56 -12.91
CA SER A 85 -16.94 -19.57 -13.44
C SER A 85 -16.29 -18.17 -13.43
N PHE A 86 -17.09 -17.10 -13.59
CA PHE A 86 -16.59 -15.73 -13.47
C PHE A 86 -16.37 -15.32 -12.02
N LYS A 87 -17.29 -15.69 -11.11
CA LYS A 87 -17.17 -15.44 -9.67
C LYS A 87 -15.92 -16.10 -9.08
N GLU A 88 -15.60 -17.32 -9.53
CA GLU A 88 -14.43 -18.08 -9.09
C GLU A 88 -13.08 -17.42 -9.39
N LYS A 89 -13.03 -16.47 -10.33
CA LYS A 89 -11.84 -15.68 -10.64
C LYS A 89 -11.48 -14.65 -9.55
N TYR A 90 -12.35 -14.43 -8.57
CA TYR A 90 -12.13 -13.49 -7.49
C TYR A 90 -11.62 -14.20 -6.23
N ILE A 91 -10.58 -13.65 -5.65
CA ILE A 91 -9.96 -14.09 -4.40
C ILE A 91 -10.35 -13.09 -3.32
N MET A 92 -10.72 -13.59 -2.12
CA MET A 92 -11.20 -12.77 -1.02
C MET A 92 -12.33 -11.80 -1.45
N PRO A 93 -13.41 -12.27 -2.08
CA PRO A 93 -14.47 -11.42 -2.60
C PRO A 93 -15.12 -10.56 -1.51
N LEU A 94 -15.60 -9.37 -1.90
CA LEU A 94 -16.36 -8.50 -1.02
C LEU A 94 -17.74 -9.10 -0.74
N ARG A 95 -18.19 -9.02 0.52
CA ARG A 95 -19.56 -9.32 0.87
C ARG A 95 -20.51 -8.28 0.27
N THR A 96 -21.78 -8.61 0.11
CA THR A 96 -22.78 -7.67 -0.42
C THR A 96 -22.84 -6.36 0.39
N THR A 97 -22.70 -6.45 1.72
CA THR A 97 -22.72 -5.28 2.62
C THR A 97 -21.45 -4.41 2.55
N GLU A 98 -20.38 -4.90 1.96
CA GLU A 98 -19.11 -4.19 1.79
C GLU A 98 -19.02 -3.49 0.42
N ARG A 99 -19.95 -3.83 -0.49
CA ARG A 99 -20.01 -3.25 -1.83
C ARG A 99 -20.67 -1.89 -1.80
N LYS A 100 -20.07 -0.93 -2.47
CA LYS A 100 -20.69 0.38 -2.73
C LYS A 100 -21.77 0.22 -3.80
N ALA A 101 -22.80 1.04 -3.70
CA ALA A 101 -23.87 1.05 -4.69
C ALA A 101 -23.34 1.52 -6.07
N ASN A 102 -23.89 0.93 -7.15
CA ASN A 102 -23.53 1.32 -8.50
C ASN A 102 -23.89 2.79 -8.75
N GLY A 103 -23.04 3.52 -9.45
CA GLY A 103 -23.26 4.92 -9.83
C GLY A 103 -22.93 5.96 -8.76
N VAL A 104 -22.64 5.58 -7.49
CA VAL A 104 -22.16 6.54 -6.49
C VAL A 104 -20.71 6.93 -6.77
N LEU A 105 -20.30 8.12 -6.31
CA LEU A 105 -18.90 8.55 -6.45
C LEU A 105 -17.95 7.60 -5.73
N ALA A 106 -16.91 7.19 -6.42
CA ALA A 106 -15.87 6.31 -5.87
C ALA A 106 -14.84 7.08 -5.03
N ILE A 107 -14.67 8.36 -5.32
CA ILE A 107 -13.67 9.27 -4.76
C ILE A 107 -14.31 10.50 -4.14
N ALA A 108 -13.52 11.34 -3.49
CA ALA A 108 -13.90 12.67 -3.04
C ALA A 108 -14.43 13.50 -4.24
N ASP A 109 -15.46 14.30 -4.01
CA ASP A 109 -16.16 15.06 -5.04
C ASP A 109 -15.37 16.28 -5.56
N SER A 110 -14.33 16.68 -4.84
CA SER A 110 -13.52 17.85 -5.18
C SER A 110 -12.12 17.78 -4.59
N MET A 111 -11.19 18.53 -5.19
CA MET A 111 -9.83 18.72 -4.65
C MET A 111 -9.87 19.27 -3.22
N GLN A 112 -10.79 20.17 -2.89
CA GLN A 112 -10.92 20.72 -1.54
C GLN A 112 -11.35 19.66 -0.54
N HIS A 113 -12.27 18.78 -0.92
CA HIS A 113 -12.68 17.64 -0.10
C HIS A 113 -11.49 16.67 0.14
N PHE A 114 -10.76 16.33 -0.93
CA PHE A 114 -9.53 15.53 -0.80
C PHE A 114 -8.53 16.19 0.15
N LYS A 115 -8.22 17.49 0.01
CA LYS A 115 -7.29 18.21 0.90
C LYS A 115 -7.74 18.17 2.37
N THR A 116 -9.04 18.31 2.61
CA THR A 116 -9.60 18.21 3.97
C THR A 116 -9.35 16.81 4.56
N ASN A 117 -9.64 15.76 3.78
CA ASN A 117 -9.42 14.39 4.17
C ASN A 117 -7.93 14.09 4.40
N PHE A 118 -7.07 14.53 3.49
CA PHE A 118 -5.62 14.33 3.55
C PHE A 118 -5.00 15.01 4.76
N ASN A 119 -5.40 16.25 5.07
CA ASN A 119 -4.92 16.97 6.25
C ASN A 119 -5.35 16.29 7.56
N LEU A 120 -6.58 15.75 7.61
CA LEU A 120 -7.01 14.96 8.78
C LEU A 120 -6.28 13.62 8.87
N PHE A 121 -6.01 12.98 7.74
CA PHE A 121 -5.25 11.72 7.70
C PHE A 121 -3.81 11.91 8.18
N THR A 122 -3.15 12.97 7.73
CA THR A 122 -1.74 13.28 8.07
C THR A 122 -1.59 14.05 9.39
N GLU A 123 -2.68 14.43 10.04
CA GLU A 123 -2.67 15.37 11.19
C GLU A 123 -1.92 16.66 10.88
N SER A 124 -2.04 17.14 9.63
CA SER A 124 -1.37 18.34 9.12
C SER A 124 0.16 18.35 9.21
N SER A 125 0.79 17.19 9.39
CA SER A 125 2.27 17.07 9.49
C SER A 125 3.03 17.53 8.25
N LEU A 126 2.32 17.73 7.12
CA LEU A 126 2.88 18.19 5.85
C LEU A 126 2.37 19.59 5.47
N ALA A 127 1.84 20.37 6.42
CA ALA A 127 1.23 21.68 6.13
C ALA A 127 2.24 22.66 5.49
N ASP A 128 3.47 22.65 5.98
CA ASP A 128 4.54 23.57 5.55
C ASP A 128 5.49 22.93 4.53
N LEU A 129 5.11 21.78 3.94
CA LEU A 129 5.98 21.08 3.01
C LEU A 129 6.14 21.87 1.70
N ASN A 130 7.39 22.10 1.31
CA ASN A 130 7.70 22.51 -0.06
C ASN A 130 7.59 21.28 -0.99
N TRP A 131 6.57 21.29 -1.84
CA TRP A 131 6.21 20.17 -2.72
C TRP A 131 7.05 20.03 -3.99
N ASP A 132 8.04 20.91 -4.23
CA ASP A 132 8.89 20.78 -5.41
C ASP A 132 9.70 19.48 -5.35
N ASN A 133 9.62 18.67 -6.40
CA ASN A 133 10.33 17.38 -6.54
C ASN A 133 10.01 16.33 -5.46
N VAL A 134 8.89 16.45 -4.78
CA VAL A 134 8.42 15.47 -3.80
C VAL A 134 6.93 15.21 -3.98
N VAL A 135 6.53 13.96 -3.75
CA VAL A 135 5.12 13.56 -3.71
C VAL A 135 4.87 12.64 -2.53
N VAL A 136 3.66 12.69 -1.99
CA VAL A 136 3.10 11.58 -1.20
C VAL A 136 2.48 10.59 -2.16
N ALA A 137 2.73 9.29 -2.00
CA ALA A 137 2.09 8.28 -2.84
C ALA A 137 1.62 7.07 -2.02
N GLY A 138 0.77 6.24 -2.63
CA GLY A 138 0.33 5.00 -2.01
C GLY A 138 -0.86 5.15 -1.09
N SER A 139 -0.81 4.46 0.06
CA SER A 139 -1.97 4.28 0.93
C SER A 139 -2.51 5.57 1.52
N ALA A 140 -1.67 6.56 1.81
CA ALA A 140 -2.11 7.85 2.34
C ALA A 140 -2.99 8.60 1.34
N VAL A 141 -2.58 8.62 0.06
CA VAL A 141 -3.36 9.25 -1.02
C VAL A 141 -4.63 8.46 -1.29
N ALA A 142 -4.54 7.14 -1.52
CA ALA A 142 -5.68 6.31 -1.80
C ALA A 142 -6.75 6.38 -0.69
N THR A 143 -6.35 6.32 0.58
CA THR A 143 -7.28 6.36 1.72
C THR A 143 -7.96 7.72 1.85
N SER A 144 -7.24 8.82 1.60
CA SER A 144 -7.79 10.18 1.66
C SER A 144 -8.67 10.53 0.45
N LEU A 145 -8.41 9.88 -0.69
CA LEU A 145 -9.13 10.09 -1.94
C LEU A 145 -10.47 9.35 -1.97
N LEU A 146 -10.54 8.14 -1.41
CA LEU A 146 -11.74 7.31 -1.46
C LEU A 146 -12.91 7.94 -0.67
N SER A 147 -14.13 7.72 -1.17
CA SER A 147 -15.34 8.17 -0.49
C SER A 147 -15.48 7.52 0.89
N VAL A 148 -15.73 8.35 1.89
CA VAL A 148 -15.90 7.95 3.28
C VAL A 148 -17.33 7.46 3.51
N PRO A 149 -17.55 6.37 4.29
CA PRO A 149 -18.90 5.96 4.66
C PRO A 149 -19.64 7.06 5.41
N GLU A 150 -20.91 7.27 5.06
CA GLU A 150 -21.75 8.37 5.56
C GLU A 150 -21.73 8.51 7.09
N LYS A 151 -21.81 7.38 7.82
CA LYS A 151 -21.74 7.35 9.30
C LYS A 151 -20.50 8.00 9.91
N TYR A 152 -19.44 8.25 9.12
CA TYR A 152 -18.21 8.89 9.58
C TYR A 152 -17.99 10.29 8.99
N SER A 153 -18.82 10.73 8.04
CA SER A 153 -18.67 12.02 7.35
C SER A 153 -19.25 13.23 8.10
N HIS A 154 -20.06 12.99 9.15
CA HIS A 154 -20.82 14.04 9.83
C HIS A 154 -19.99 15.06 10.63
N SER A 155 -18.76 14.72 11.02
CA SER A 155 -17.90 15.63 11.77
C SER A 155 -16.42 15.29 11.58
N LYS A 156 -15.55 16.32 11.76
CA LYS A 156 -14.10 16.12 11.74
C LYS A 156 -13.64 15.08 12.78
N ARG A 157 -14.29 15.02 13.95
CA ARG A 157 -13.98 14.01 14.98
C ARG A 157 -14.29 12.60 14.50
N SER A 158 -15.46 12.40 13.89
CA SER A 158 -15.88 11.11 13.34
C SER A 158 -14.96 10.67 12.19
N LEU A 159 -14.61 11.60 11.31
CA LEU A 159 -13.72 11.35 10.18
C LEU A 159 -12.29 11.02 10.65
N ARG A 160 -11.76 11.74 11.66
CA ARG A 160 -10.46 11.43 12.28
C ARG A 160 -10.48 10.01 12.88
N ARG A 161 -11.54 9.66 13.62
CA ARG A 161 -11.71 8.31 14.15
C ARG A 161 -11.71 7.25 13.04
N TYR A 162 -12.41 7.51 11.92
CA TYR A 162 -12.42 6.61 10.77
C TYR A 162 -11.01 6.35 10.24
N TYR A 163 -10.20 7.40 10.07
CA TYR A 163 -8.84 7.26 9.55
C TYR A 163 -7.89 6.57 10.53
N HIS A 164 -7.96 6.88 11.81
CA HIS A 164 -6.98 6.43 12.80
C HIS A 164 -7.35 5.14 13.53
N GLU A 165 -8.63 4.75 13.52
CA GLU A 165 -9.07 3.57 14.25
C GLU A 165 -9.69 2.49 13.36
N ILE A 166 -10.19 2.84 12.16
CA ILE A 166 -11.00 1.91 11.35
C ILE A 166 -10.29 1.52 10.05
N VAL A 167 -10.01 2.49 9.14
CA VAL A 167 -9.59 2.18 7.78
C VAL A 167 -8.08 2.04 7.62
N ALA A 168 -7.30 2.81 8.38
CA ALA A 168 -5.85 2.82 8.23
C ALA A 168 -5.12 3.16 9.55
N PRO A 169 -5.33 2.37 10.63
CA PRO A 169 -4.82 2.70 11.96
C PRO A 169 -3.29 2.78 12.04
N ALA A 170 -2.58 1.95 11.31
CA ALA A 170 -1.12 1.88 11.33
C ALA A 170 -0.46 2.29 10.00
N SER A 171 -1.15 3.06 9.16
CA SER A 171 -0.60 3.48 7.87
C SER A 171 0.36 4.66 8.02
N ASP A 172 1.53 4.56 7.43
CA ASP A 172 2.51 5.64 7.31
C ASP A 172 2.14 6.62 6.19
N VAL A 173 2.87 7.72 6.12
CA VAL A 173 2.82 8.71 5.04
C VAL A 173 4.15 8.63 4.27
N ASP A 174 4.10 8.03 3.08
CA ASP A 174 5.30 7.77 2.27
C ASP A 174 5.57 8.90 1.29
N LEU A 175 6.76 9.51 1.40
CA LEU A 175 7.29 10.56 0.53
C LEU A 175 8.29 9.99 -0.46
N PHE A 176 8.14 10.38 -1.72
CA PHE A 176 9.00 9.97 -2.82
C PHE A 176 9.63 11.18 -3.49
N LEU A 177 10.94 11.08 -3.78
CA LEU A 177 11.72 12.13 -4.43
C LEU A 177 11.91 11.83 -5.92
N TYR A 178 11.76 12.83 -6.77
CA TYR A 178 11.93 12.67 -8.22
C TYR A 178 12.61 13.87 -8.87
N GLY A 179 13.28 13.63 -10.00
CA GLY A 179 13.89 14.68 -10.83
C GLY A 179 15.07 15.41 -10.19
N LEU A 180 15.69 14.83 -9.15
CA LEU A 180 16.80 15.42 -8.38
C LEU A 180 18.11 14.68 -8.65
N THR A 181 19.25 15.37 -8.47
CA THR A 181 20.54 14.71 -8.26
C THR A 181 20.65 14.21 -6.81
N GLU A 182 21.67 13.41 -6.50
CA GLU A 182 21.90 12.92 -5.15
C GLU A 182 22.12 14.07 -4.15
N GLU A 183 22.93 15.06 -4.52
CA GLU A 183 23.21 16.24 -3.69
C GLU A 183 21.94 17.06 -3.43
N GLN A 184 21.13 17.27 -4.46
CA GLN A 184 19.84 17.96 -4.34
C GLN A 184 18.88 17.18 -3.44
N ALA A 185 18.86 15.84 -3.56
CA ALA A 185 18.02 14.98 -2.75
C ALA A 185 18.41 15.04 -1.27
N ILE A 186 19.70 15.09 -0.93
CA ILE A 186 20.18 15.26 0.46
C ILE A 186 19.68 16.58 1.03
N VAL A 187 19.78 17.68 0.27
CA VAL A 187 19.26 19.00 0.70
C VAL A 187 17.77 18.95 0.89
N LYS A 188 17.04 18.31 -0.05
CA LYS A 188 15.59 18.18 0.02
C LYS A 188 15.13 17.36 1.23
N ILE A 189 15.81 16.27 1.57
CA ILE A 189 15.52 15.44 2.74
C ILE A 189 15.64 16.28 4.02
N LYS A 190 16.72 17.06 4.17
CA LYS A 190 16.88 17.95 5.33
C LYS A 190 15.77 19.00 5.42
N GLN A 191 15.37 19.55 4.27
CA GLN A 191 14.26 20.51 4.20
C GLN A 191 12.93 19.85 4.61
N ILE A 192 12.65 18.64 4.12
CA ILE A 192 11.44 17.89 4.51
C ILE A 192 11.44 17.63 6.03
N GLU A 193 12.57 17.17 6.60
CA GLU A 193 12.68 16.92 8.03
C GLU A 193 12.38 18.20 8.84
N GLN A 194 12.95 19.32 8.44
CA GLN A 194 12.71 20.60 9.09
C GLN A 194 11.24 21.03 8.96
N ASN A 195 10.65 20.98 7.76
CA ASN A 195 9.25 21.35 7.54
C ASN A 195 8.28 20.51 8.38
N VAL A 196 8.49 19.18 8.44
CA VAL A 196 7.66 18.29 9.26
C VAL A 196 7.82 18.63 10.76
N ARG A 197 9.02 18.92 11.20
CA ARG A 197 9.31 19.30 12.58
C ARG A 197 8.64 20.64 12.95
N ASP A 198 8.70 21.62 12.07
CA ASP A 198 8.10 22.94 12.27
C ASP A 198 6.57 22.89 12.27
N ALA A 199 5.98 22.01 11.44
CA ALA A 199 4.53 21.80 11.41
C ALA A 199 3.98 21.10 12.66
N LEU A 200 4.83 20.44 13.46
CA LEU A 200 4.42 19.66 14.62
C LEU A 200 4.81 20.36 15.93
N LEU A 201 3.84 20.52 16.84
CA LEU A 201 4.05 21.08 18.17
C LEU A 201 4.56 20.06 19.20
N VAL A 202 5.08 18.92 18.74
CA VAL A 202 5.52 17.80 19.58
C VAL A 202 6.90 17.34 19.17
N GLU A 203 7.58 16.67 20.08
CA GLU A 203 8.91 16.10 19.81
C GLU A 203 8.89 15.12 18.65
N THR A 204 9.94 15.17 17.84
CA THR A 204 10.17 14.24 16.74
C THR A 204 11.51 13.52 16.90
N THR A 205 11.61 12.30 16.39
CA THR A 205 12.85 11.53 16.26
C THR A 205 12.98 11.04 14.83
N THR A 206 14.17 11.16 14.25
CA THR A 206 14.45 10.72 12.88
C THR A 206 15.23 9.43 12.91
N ILE A 207 14.71 8.41 12.20
CA ILE A 207 15.30 7.08 12.12
C ILE A 207 15.72 6.82 10.68
N ARG A 208 16.99 6.51 10.46
CA ARG A 208 17.51 6.13 9.15
C ARG A 208 17.71 4.62 9.06
N THR A 209 17.15 4.02 8.03
CA THR A 209 17.42 2.65 7.61
C THR A 209 18.16 2.64 6.27
N LYS A 210 18.46 1.47 5.73
CA LYS A 210 19.08 1.32 4.40
C LYS A 210 18.26 1.99 3.29
N ASN A 211 16.93 1.91 3.37
CA ASN A 211 16.03 2.28 2.26
C ASN A 211 15.14 3.48 2.58
N THR A 212 15.07 3.93 3.83
CA THR A 212 14.14 4.98 4.26
C THR A 212 14.71 5.86 5.36
N ILE A 213 14.19 7.09 5.43
CA ILE A 213 14.28 7.94 6.62
C ILE A 213 12.86 8.12 7.14
N THR A 214 12.64 7.79 8.41
CA THR A 214 11.31 7.90 9.05
C THR A 214 11.35 8.93 10.16
N ILE A 215 10.47 9.92 10.08
CA ILE A 215 10.25 10.94 11.11
C ILE A 215 9.12 10.45 11.99
N VAL A 216 9.44 10.16 13.23
CA VAL A 216 8.53 9.63 14.26
C VAL A 216 8.14 10.74 15.20
N SER A 217 6.87 10.79 15.56
CA SER A 217 6.27 11.79 16.43
C SER A 217 5.34 11.12 17.47
N GLN A 218 4.37 11.84 17.97
CA GLN A 218 3.38 11.34 18.91
C GLN A 218 2.07 11.00 18.19
N TYR A 219 1.46 9.84 18.52
CA TYR A 219 0.12 9.50 18.09
C TYR A 219 -0.89 10.65 18.39
N PRO A 220 -1.80 11.02 17.49
CA PRO A 220 -2.18 10.33 16.26
C PRO A 220 -1.41 10.75 15.00
N VAL A 221 -0.38 11.60 15.11
CA VAL A 221 0.46 11.96 13.97
C VAL A 221 1.13 10.69 13.43
N ARG A 222 0.97 10.47 12.15
CA ARG A 222 1.54 9.29 11.46
C ARG A 222 3.03 9.45 11.26
N HIS A 223 3.73 8.32 11.20
CA HIS A 223 5.12 8.35 10.76
C HIS A 223 5.20 8.89 9.32
N VAL A 224 6.09 9.85 9.10
CA VAL A 224 6.41 10.35 7.76
C VAL A 224 7.68 9.63 7.29
N GLN A 225 7.57 8.88 6.20
CA GLN A 225 8.65 8.05 5.71
C GLN A 225 9.13 8.57 4.35
N ILE A 226 10.42 8.91 4.25
CA ILE A 226 11.08 9.34 3.00
C ILE A 226 11.76 8.14 2.40
N VAL A 227 11.35 7.71 1.20
CA VAL A 227 11.96 6.61 0.47
C VAL A 227 13.28 7.06 -0.15
N LEU A 228 14.38 6.37 0.19
CA LEU A 228 15.75 6.69 -0.24
C LEU A 228 16.03 6.13 -1.64
N ARG A 229 15.20 6.51 -2.60
CA ARG A 229 15.40 6.29 -4.03
C ARG A 229 15.00 7.56 -4.77
N ILE A 230 15.82 7.98 -5.73
CA ILE A 230 15.52 9.11 -6.59
C ILE A 230 14.90 8.55 -7.88
N TYR A 231 13.70 9.03 -8.20
CA TYR A 231 12.97 8.64 -9.39
C TYR A 231 13.10 9.69 -10.48
N LYS A 232 12.89 9.32 -11.74
CA LYS A 232 12.91 10.26 -12.86
C LYS A 232 11.66 11.16 -12.89
N SER A 233 10.50 10.57 -12.53
CA SER A 233 9.21 11.26 -12.55
C SER A 233 8.19 10.59 -11.60
N ILE A 234 7.05 11.26 -11.37
CA ILE A 234 5.91 10.68 -10.65
C ILE A 234 5.39 9.41 -11.37
N THR A 235 5.47 9.39 -12.70
CA THR A 235 5.10 8.22 -13.51
C THR A 235 5.95 7.01 -13.13
N GLU A 236 7.27 7.15 -12.98
CA GLU A 236 8.14 6.04 -12.56
C GLU A 236 7.74 5.51 -11.18
N ILE A 237 7.42 6.40 -10.23
CA ILE A 237 7.00 6.01 -8.88
C ILE A 237 5.77 5.12 -8.95
N LEU A 238 4.70 5.58 -9.62
CA LEU A 238 3.43 4.85 -9.66
C LEU A 238 3.48 3.59 -10.53
N THR A 239 4.26 3.61 -11.62
CA THR A 239 4.49 2.45 -12.47
C THR A 239 5.23 1.33 -11.71
N GLY A 240 6.03 1.68 -10.71
CA GLY A 240 6.72 0.74 -9.82
C GLY A 240 5.84 0.09 -8.76
N PHE A 241 4.63 0.62 -8.49
CA PHE A 241 3.73 0.07 -7.48
C PHE A 241 3.07 -1.22 -7.98
N ASP A 242 2.83 -2.15 -7.08
CA ASP A 242 2.33 -3.48 -7.38
C ASP A 242 0.81 -3.66 -7.13
N VAL A 243 0.18 -2.83 -6.30
CA VAL A 243 -1.26 -2.90 -6.00
C VAL A 243 -1.99 -1.76 -6.70
N ASP A 244 -2.98 -2.06 -7.54
CA ASP A 244 -3.65 -1.09 -8.39
C ASP A 244 -4.21 0.11 -7.62
N CYS A 245 -5.00 -0.13 -6.59
CA CYS A 245 -5.62 0.95 -5.81
C CYS A 245 -4.63 1.84 -5.04
N SER A 246 -3.37 1.44 -4.93
CA SER A 246 -2.32 2.26 -4.30
C SER A 246 -1.61 3.22 -5.27
N CYS A 247 -1.89 3.12 -6.58
CA CYS A 247 -1.20 3.88 -7.60
C CYS A 247 -1.74 5.30 -7.78
N GLY A 248 -1.77 6.04 -6.67
CA GLY A 248 -2.09 7.45 -6.61
C GLY A 248 -1.00 8.23 -5.90
N ALA A 249 -0.73 9.46 -6.35
CA ALA A 249 0.24 10.38 -5.78
C ALA A 249 -0.35 11.79 -5.66
N TYR A 250 0.10 12.55 -4.66
CA TYR A 250 -0.27 13.93 -4.43
C TYR A 250 0.98 14.80 -4.39
N ASP A 251 1.03 15.85 -5.20
CA ASP A 251 2.16 16.77 -5.35
C ASP A 251 1.98 18.14 -4.67
N GLY A 252 0.98 18.24 -3.78
CA GLY A 252 0.58 19.50 -3.14
C GLY A 252 -0.45 20.30 -3.92
N LYS A 253 -0.60 20.06 -5.23
CA LYS A 253 -1.50 20.78 -6.13
C LYS A 253 -2.55 19.87 -6.75
N GLN A 254 -2.15 18.70 -7.24
CA GLN A 254 -2.99 17.75 -7.96
C GLN A 254 -2.79 16.34 -7.40
N VAL A 255 -3.83 15.53 -7.50
CA VAL A 255 -3.77 14.08 -7.30
C VAL A 255 -3.61 13.42 -8.67
N TRP A 256 -2.50 12.71 -8.82
CA TRP A 256 -2.19 11.92 -10.01
C TRP A 256 -2.47 10.46 -9.76
N ALA A 257 -3.07 9.78 -10.70
CA ALA A 257 -3.36 8.35 -10.61
C ALA A 257 -2.96 7.62 -11.90
N SER A 258 -2.62 6.34 -11.78
CA SER A 258 -2.53 5.50 -12.97
C SER A 258 -3.92 5.10 -13.46
N PRO A 259 -4.11 4.75 -14.76
CA PRO A 259 -5.39 4.22 -15.27
C PRO A 259 -5.89 3.02 -14.45
N ARG A 260 -5.00 2.11 -14.01
CA ARG A 260 -5.37 0.95 -13.19
C ARG A 260 -5.85 1.34 -11.79
N ALA A 261 -5.37 2.44 -11.22
CA ALA A 261 -5.89 2.94 -9.94
C ALA A 261 -7.32 3.48 -10.09
N ILE A 262 -7.59 4.28 -11.13
CA ILE A 262 -8.95 4.76 -11.42
C ILE A 262 -9.90 3.57 -11.65
N ALA A 263 -9.48 2.59 -12.43
CA ALA A 263 -10.26 1.36 -12.65
C ALA A 263 -10.52 0.61 -11.33
N ALA A 264 -9.52 0.48 -10.47
CA ALA A 264 -9.66 -0.15 -9.15
C ALA A 264 -10.64 0.61 -8.26
N TYR A 265 -10.58 1.95 -8.22
CA TYR A 265 -11.54 2.77 -7.45
C TYR A 265 -12.97 2.59 -7.92
N MET A 266 -13.19 2.55 -9.24
CA MET A 266 -14.51 2.38 -9.84
C MET A 266 -15.08 0.97 -9.65
N THR A 267 -14.24 -0.07 -9.69
CA THR A 267 -14.68 -1.48 -9.62
C THR A 267 -14.55 -2.11 -8.23
N GLN A 268 -13.94 -1.44 -7.28
CA GLN A 268 -13.54 -2.01 -5.97
C GLN A 268 -12.68 -3.29 -6.13
N THR A 269 -11.83 -3.36 -7.16
CA THR A 269 -11.08 -4.56 -7.50
C THR A 269 -9.62 -4.23 -7.79
N ASN A 270 -8.70 -4.96 -7.17
CA ASN A 270 -7.30 -5.01 -7.58
C ASN A 270 -7.09 -6.22 -8.50
N THR A 271 -6.34 -6.08 -9.57
CA THR A 271 -5.97 -7.20 -10.42
C THR A 271 -4.68 -7.83 -9.92
N LEU A 272 -4.66 -9.14 -9.73
CA LEU A 272 -3.44 -9.86 -9.39
C LEU A 272 -2.50 -9.88 -10.61
N ASP A 273 -1.33 -9.30 -10.43
CA ASP A 273 -0.23 -9.33 -11.41
C ASP A 273 1.05 -9.85 -10.76
N LEU A 274 1.36 -11.11 -11.00
CA LEU A 274 2.52 -11.77 -10.42
C LEU A 274 3.86 -11.27 -11.00
N THR A 275 3.85 -10.55 -12.12
CA THR A 275 5.06 -9.93 -12.70
C THR A 275 5.52 -8.70 -11.92
N ARG A 276 4.62 -8.10 -11.14
CA ARG A 276 4.87 -6.93 -10.28
C ARG A 276 5.13 -7.29 -8.82
N ARG A 277 5.10 -8.58 -8.50
CA ARG A 277 5.16 -9.07 -7.13
C ARG A 277 6.42 -8.62 -6.39
N SER A 278 6.24 -7.88 -5.31
CA SER A 278 7.26 -7.62 -4.29
C SER A 278 7.11 -8.59 -3.10
N PRO A 279 8.05 -8.67 -2.18
CA PRO A 279 8.01 -9.61 -1.05
C PRO A 279 6.75 -9.57 -0.19
N SER A 280 6.15 -8.39 0.02
CA SER A 280 4.91 -8.21 0.82
C SER A 280 3.64 -8.04 -0.03
N TYR A 281 3.67 -8.39 -1.30
CA TYR A 281 2.58 -8.15 -2.24
C TYR A 281 1.26 -8.77 -1.80
N GLU A 282 1.27 -10.04 -1.44
CA GLU A 282 0.07 -10.78 -1.04
C GLU A 282 -0.53 -10.21 0.26
N ASN A 283 0.31 -9.82 1.21
CA ASN A 283 -0.12 -9.20 2.46
C ASN A 283 -0.77 -7.83 2.19
N ARG A 284 -0.22 -7.05 1.27
CA ARG A 284 -0.83 -5.78 0.86
C ARG A 284 -2.16 -5.98 0.16
N LEU A 285 -2.30 -6.95 -0.74
CA LEU A 285 -3.58 -7.28 -1.36
C LEU A 285 -4.62 -7.65 -0.30
N SER A 286 -4.27 -8.47 0.70
CA SER A 286 -5.14 -8.79 1.83
C SER A 286 -5.49 -7.54 2.64
N LYS A 287 -4.52 -6.67 2.94
CA LYS A 287 -4.75 -5.38 3.62
C LYS A 287 -5.75 -4.50 2.84
N TYR A 288 -5.59 -4.37 1.52
CA TYR A 288 -6.51 -3.60 0.70
C TYR A 288 -7.88 -4.27 0.53
N ARG A 289 -7.96 -5.61 0.65
CA ARG A 289 -9.24 -6.31 0.73
C ARG A 289 -10.07 -5.80 1.92
N HIS A 290 -9.46 -5.62 3.08
CA HIS A 290 -10.14 -5.06 4.27
C HIS A 290 -10.51 -3.58 4.12
N ARG A 291 -9.91 -2.88 3.15
CA ARG A 291 -10.24 -1.50 2.76
C ARG A 291 -11.26 -1.41 1.64
N GLY A 292 -11.88 -2.52 1.24
CA GLY A 292 -12.96 -2.56 0.26
C GLY A 292 -12.53 -2.86 -1.18
N PHE A 293 -11.41 -3.56 -1.38
CA PHE A 293 -10.94 -3.98 -2.69
C PHE A 293 -10.76 -5.48 -2.78
N GLU A 294 -11.63 -6.18 -3.49
CA GLU A 294 -11.43 -7.60 -3.79
C GLU A 294 -10.29 -7.81 -4.79
N VAL A 295 -9.79 -9.03 -4.91
CA VAL A 295 -8.70 -9.38 -5.81
C VAL A 295 -9.22 -10.22 -6.95
N ARG A 296 -8.94 -9.83 -8.19
CA ARG A 296 -9.29 -10.60 -9.40
C ARG A 296 -8.04 -11.19 -10.02
N PHE A 297 -8.10 -12.50 -10.32
CA PHE A 297 -7.09 -13.18 -11.12
C PHE A 297 -7.77 -13.93 -12.28
N ALA A 298 -7.63 -13.41 -13.49
CA ALA A 298 -8.35 -13.91 -14.66
C ALA A 298 -8.06 -15.39 -14.96
N GLU A 299 -6.82 -15.82 -14.71
CA GLU A 299 -6.34 -17.20 -14.98
C GLU A 299 -6.63 -18.19 -13.84
N LEU A 300 -7.34 -17.75 -12.76
CA LEU A 300 -7.62 -18.65 -11.64
C LEU A 300 -8.54 -19.79 -12.08
N ASP A 301 -8.06 -21.00 -11.88
CA ASP A 301 -8.81 -22.23 -12.02
C ASP A 301 -8.83 -22.96 -10.67
N ARG A 302 -9.94 -22.85 -9.94
CA ARG A 302 -10.07 -23.41 -8.60
C ARG A 302 -10.09 -24.93 -8.57
N SER A 303 -10.47 -25.58 -9.69
CA SER A 303 -10.47 -27.04 -9.83
C SER A 303 -9.07 -27.63 -9.79
N ARG A 304 -8.06 -26.83 -10.15
CA ARG A 304 -6.64 -27.22 -10.20
C ARG A 304 -5.89 -26.93 -8.87
N ILE A 305 -6.57 -26.42 -7.85
CA ILE A 305 -5.92 -26.11 -6.57
C ILE A 305 -5.67 -27.42 -5.80
N ASP A 306 -4.39 -27.74 -5.56
CA ASP A 306 -3.99 -28.82 -4.68
C ASP A 306 -4.30 -28.45 -3.23
N PRO A 307 -5.20 -29.20 -2.51
CA PRO A 307 -5.55 -28.92 -1.12
C PRO A 307 -4.35 -28.89 -0.16
N THR A 308 -3.25 -29.55 -0.49
CA THR A 308 -2.03 -29.55 0.36
C THR A 308 -1.40 -28.15 0.47
N VAL A 309 -1.74 -27.22 -0.40
CA VAL A 309 -1.33 -25.81 -0.34
C VAL A 309 -1.66 -25.20 1.03
N TYR A 310 -2.83 -25.52 1.58
CA TYR A 310 -3.31 -25.00 2.87
C TYR A 310 -2.57 -25.56 4.10
N GLU A 311 -1.81 -26.63 3.92
CA GLU A 311 -1.00 -27.26 4.97
C GLU A 311 0.44 -26.77 5.01
N ARG A 312 0.87 -26.07 3.94
CA ARG A 312 2.25 -25.58 3.83
C ARG A 312 2.53 -24.46 4.83
N SER A 313 3.80 -24.32 5.20
CA SER A 313 4.24 -23.15 5.97
C SER A 313 3.91 -21.87 5.22
N PHE A 314 3.17 -20.96 5.85
CA PHE A 314 2.82 -19.66 5.27
C PHE A 314 4.07 -18.89 4.83
N PHE A 315 5.10 -18.88 5.65
CA PHE A 315 6.35 -18.18 5.39
C PHE A 315 7.09 -18.68 4.14
N ARG A 316 6.94 -19.97 3.84
CA ARG A 316 7.53 -20.59 2.64
C ARG A 316 6.60 -20.59 1.44
N THR A 317 5.38 -20.09 1.59
CA THR A 317 4.38 -20.05 0.53
C THR A 317 4.29 -18.63 -0.02
N GLN A 318 4.30 -18.47 -1.34
CA GLN A 318 4.31 -17.18 -2.02
C GLN A 318 3.30 -17.15 -3.17
N GLY A 319 3.03 -15.95 -3.68
CA GLY A 319 2.17 -15.75 -4.84
C GLY A 319 0.73 -16.17 -4.61
N LEU A 320 0.11 -16.75 -5.63
CA LEU A 320 -1.29 -17.18 -5.60
C LEU A 320 -1.58 -18.13 -4.43
N ALA A 321 -0.68 -19.06 -4.13
CA ALA A 321 -0.87 -20.01 -3.03
C ALA A 321 -0.99 -19.30 -1.66
N ARG A 322 -0.20 -18.24 -1.42
CA ARG A 322 -0.31 -17.43 -0.20
C ARG A 322 -1.65 -16.71 -0.12
N LEU A 323 -2.14 -16.14 -1.23
CA LEU A 323 -3.45 -15.49 -1.29
C LEU A 323 -4.60 -16.47 -1.01
N LEU A 324 -4.55 -17.68 -1.56
CA LEU A 324 -5.55 -18.71 -1.31
C LEU A 324 -5.56 -19.15 0.17
N ILE A 325 -4.41 -19.19 0.81
CA ILE A 325 -4.32 -19.46 2.26
C ILE A 325 -4.96 -18.31 3.05
N LEU A 326 -4.66 -17.04 2.71
CA LEU A 326 -5.27 -15.88 3.35
C LEU A 326 -6.79 -15.82 3.16
N GLU A 327 -7.28 -16.24 1.99
CA GLU A 327 -8.72 -16.31 1.70
C GLU A 327 -9.43 -17.36 2.57
N LYS A 328 -8.89 -18.58 2.60
CA LYS A 328 -9.56 -19.74 3.24
C LYS A 328 -9.38 -19.76 4.75
N LEU A 329 -8.24 -19.31 5.25
CA LEU A 329 -7.81 -19.40 6.64
C LEU A 329 -7.30 -18.03 7.13
N PRO A 330 -8.18 -16.99 7.16
CA PRO A 330 -7.78 -15.64 7.49
C PRO A 330 -7.33 -15.46 8.95
N LYS A 331 -7.79 -16.35 9.84
CA LYS A 331 -7.45 -16.30 11.27
C LYS A 331 -6.41 -17.36 11.63
N SER A 332 -5.49 -16.99 12.51
CA SER A 332 -4.49 -17.92 13.06
C SER A 332 -5.13 -19.16 13.66
N SER A 333 -6.19 -18.99 14.48
CA SER A 333 -6.92 -20.09 15.09
C SER A 333 -7.58 -21.06 14.10
N GLU A 334 -8.16 -20.53 13.02
CA GLU A 334 -8.76 -21.35 11.96
C GLU A 334 -7.68 -22.16 11.21
N ARG A 335 -6.54 -21.53 10.95
CA ARG A 335 -5.40 -22.20 10.34
C ARG A 335 -4.85 -23.31 11.22
N GLU A 336 -4.69 -23.03 12.51
CA GLU A 336 -4.21 -24.02 13.48
C GLU A 336 -5.16 -25.22 13.57
N ALA A 337 -6.46 -24.94 13.69
CA ALA A 337 -7.48 -25.98 13.72
C ALA A 337 -7.47 -26.84 12.43
N TYR A 338 -7.36 -26.22 11.28
CA TYR A 338 -7.27 -26.90 9.98
C TYR A 338 -6.04 -27.82 9.92
N ILE A 339 -4.87 -27.31 10.31
CA ILE A 339 -3.63 -28.10 10.30
C ILE A 339 -3.73 -29.28 11.27
N ASP A 340 -4.29 -29.08 12.47
CA ASP A 340 -4.43 -30.15 13.46
C ASP A 340 -5.44 -31.22 13.00
N GLN A 341 -6.55 -30.81 12.41
CA GLN A 341 -7.51 -31.72 11.80
C GLN A 341 -6.82 -32.60 10.72
N ARG A 342 -6.08 -31.99 9.81
CA ARG A 342 -5.35 -32.70 8.75
C ARG A 342 -4.28 -33.64 9.27
N ARG A 343 -3.65 -33.28 10.40
CA ARG A 343 -2.69 -34.15 11.09
C ARG A 343 -3.38 -35.36 11.71
N MET A 344 -4.51 -35.15 12.41
CA MET A 344 -5.30 -36.23 13.00
C MET A 344 -5.82 -37.22 11.95
N GLU A 345 -6.32 -36.72 10.82
CA GLU A 345 -6.76 -37.57 9.69
C GLU A 345 -5.64 -38.49 9.15
N ARG A 346 -4.37 -38.11 9.37
CA ARG A 346 -3.19 -38.92 9.02
C ARG A 346 -2.58 -39.67 10.19
N GLY A 347 -3.30 -39.80 11.32
CA GLY A 347 -2.82 -40.48 12.52
C GLY A 347 -1.67 -39.78 13.22
N ARG A 348 -1.50 -38.46 13.05
CA ARG A 348 -0.43 -37.67 13.68
C ARG A 348 -1.02 -36.82 14.81
N PRO A 349 -0.29 -36.63 15.95
CA PRO A 349 -0.75 -35.75 17.02
C PRO A 349 -0.84 -34.29 16.55
N ALA A 350 -1.60 -33.46 17.27
CA ALA A 350 -1.66 -32.01 17.06
C ALA A 350 -0.25 -31.38 17.11
N ALA A 351 -0.08 -30.23 16.48
CA ALA A 351 1.23 -29.56 16.44
C ALA A 351 1.58 -28.98 17.81
N ASP A 352 2.82 -29.20 18.28
CA ASP A 352 3.33 -28.55 19.49
C ASP A 352 3.66 -27.09 19.19
N ARG A 353 2.88 -26.17 19.77
CA ARG A 353 3.03 -24.71 19.59
C ARG A 353 3.60 -24.01 20.82
N SER A 354 4.09 -24.74 21.81
CA SER A 354 4.59 -24.17 23.07
C SER A 354 5.75 -23.19 22.86
N ARG A 355 6.52 -23.38 21.78
CA ARG A 355 7.69 -22.56 21.42
C ARG A 355 7.37 -21.32 20.56
N MET A 356 6.18 -21.20 19.98
CA MET A 356 5.85 -20.12 19.03
C MET A 356 5.30 -18.83 19.67
N LYS A 357 4.99 -18.82 20.96
CA LYS A 357 4.28 -17.70 21.62
C LYS A 357 5.17 -16.53 22.12
N GLN A 358 6.46 -16.51 21.87
CA GLN A 358 7.38 -15.60 22.58
C GLN A 358 7.79 -14.31 21.87
N HIS A 359 7.35 -14.01 20.65
CA HIS A 359 7.94 -12.90 19.86
C HIS A 359 7.03 -11.78 19.40
N PHE A 360 5.96 -11.42 20.13
CA PHE A 360 5.11 -10.32 19.71
C PHE A 360 5.25 -9.07 20.58
N SER A 361 5.54 -7.93 19.93
CA SER A 361 5.53 -6.61 20.59
C SER A 361 4.10 -6.28 21.03
N ARG A 362 3.83 -6.28 22.34
CA ARG A 362 2.56 -5.88 22.90
C ARG A 362 2.43 -4.36 22.83
N GLY A 363 1.62 -3.86 21.92
CA GLY A 363 1.21 -2.48 22.03
C GLY A 363 1.05 -1.64 20.77
N ASP A 364 1.26 -2.19 19.56
CA ASP A 364 0.93 -1.48 18.32
C ASP A 364 -0.58 -1.31 18.17
N ILE A 365 -1.03 -0.22 17.54
CA ILE A 365 -2.41 -0.11 17.14
C ILE A 365 -2.62 -1.01 15.94
N LYS A 366 -3.29 -2.12 16.18
CA LYS A 366 -3.79 -3.00 15.12
C LYS A 366 -5.30 -3.00 15.15
N THR A 367 -5.92 -3.03 13.99
CA THR A 367 -7.34 -3.37 13.92
C THR A 367 -7.53 -4.85 14.24
N LYS A 368 -8.75 -5.23 14.62
CA LYS A 368 -9.07 -6.61 14.93
C LYS A 368 -8.74 -7.57 13.78
N TRP A 369 -8.91 -7.13 12.53
CA TRP A 369 -8.53 -7.92 11.35
C TRP A 369 -7.02 -7.90 11.06
N GLU A 370 -6.30 -6.83 11.41
CA GLU A 370 -4.84 -6.78 11.32
C GLU A 370 -4.20 -7.74 12.32
N ASP A 371 -4.76 -7.84 13.54
CA ASP A 371 -4.35 -8.85 14.51
C ASP A 371 -4.63 -10.27 14.03
N GLU A 372 -5.78 -10.50 13.39
CA GLU A 372 -6.15 -11.79 12.84
C GLU A 372 -5.25 -12.25 11.67
N VAL A 373 -4.66 -11.30 10.92
CA VAL A 373 -3.77 -11.58 9.79
C VAL A 373 -2.30 -11.46 10.20
N ALA A 374 -1.98 -10.52 11.06
CA ALA A 374 -0.63 -10.08 11.36
C ALA A 374 0.14 -11.04 12.28
N GLU A 375 -0.54 -11.76 13.19
CA GLU A 375 0.16 -12.67 14.11
C GLU A 375 1.07 -13.69 13.43
N TRP A 376 0.77 -14.06 12.19
CA TRP A 376 1.55 -15.03 11.44
C TRP A 376 2.03 -14.54 10.08
N VAL A 377 1.58 -13.34 9.66
CA VAL A 377 2.07 -12.65 8.47
C VAL A 377 3.30 -11.80 8.80
N ASP A 378 3.30 -11.11 9.95
CA ASP A 378 4.43 -10.27 10.38
C ASP A 378 5.60 -11.09 10.96
N ALA A 379 5.39 -12.36 11.28
CA ALA A 379 6.44 -13.26 11.75
C ALA A 379 7.35 -13.81 10.62
N ASP A 380 7.35 -13.19 9.45
CA ASP A 380 8.22 -13.60 8.33
C ASP A 380 9.66 -13.10 8.54
N GLU A 381 10.39 -13.75 9.46
CA GLU A 381 11.81 -13.51 9.74
C GLU A 381 12.72 -13.73 8.50
N LEU A 382 12.18 -14.32 7.43
CA LEU A 382 12.91 -14.59 6.19
C LEU A 382 12.75 -13.46 5.15
N SER A 383 11.88 -12.50 5.41
CA SER A 383 11.74 -11.33 4.53
C SER A 383 12.76 -10.27 4.90
N SER A 384 13.80 -10.12 4.10
CA SER A 384 14.79 -9.04 4.22
C SER A 384 14.19 -7.61 4.12
N TYR A 385 12.90 -7.48 3.87
CA TYR A 385 12.16 -6.22 3.78
C TYR A 385 11.48 -5.81 5.08
N HIS A 386 11.30 -6.71 6.06
CA HIS A 386 10.61 -6.46 7.31
C HIS A 386 11.51 -6.61 8.53
N THR A 387 12.78 -6.33 8.40
CA THR A 387 13.76 -6.47 9.47
C THR A 387 13.51 -5.52 10.65
N PHE A 388 12.70 -4.47 10.45
CA PHE A 388 12.39 -3.54 11.53
C PHE A 388 11.09 -2.78 11.28
N SER A 389 10.11 -3.01 12.14
CA SER A 389 8.86 -2.23 12.19
C SER A 389 8.96 -1.19 13.30
N ILE A 390 8.82 0.09 12.95
CA ILE A 390 8.80 1.17 13.93
C ILE A 390 7.44 1.14 14.63
N PRO A 391 7.38 0.97 15.98
CA PRO A 391 6.11 0.90 16.67
C PRO A 391 5.30 2.17 16.55
N TYR A 392 3.98 2.03 16.35
CA TYR A 392 3.05 3.14 16.24
C TYR A 392 1.84 2.92 17.17
N GLY A 393 1.35 3.99 17.80
CA GLY A 393 0.17 3.94 18.64
C GLY A 393 0.21 4.86 19.87
N PRO A 394 -0.88 4.95 20.67
CA PRO A 394 -0.98 5.89 21.81
C PRO A 394 0.10 5.71 22.88
N LYS A 395 0.72 4.53 22.93
CA LYS A 395 1.78 4.22 23.89
C LYS A 395 3.17 4.59 23.39
N TYR A 396 3.30 4.98 22.11
CA TYR A 396 4.56 5.28 21.47
C TYR A 396 4.64 6.78 21.12
N HIS A 397 5.73 7.37 21.52
CA HIS A 397 6.12 8.75 21.19
C HIS A 397 7.61 8.76 20.88
N ALA A 398 8.14 9.85 20.31
CA ALA A 398 9.51 9.95 19.82
C ALA A 398 10.55 9.37 20.79
N ARG A 399 10.62 9.85 22.03
CA ARG A 399 11.58 9.37 23.04
C ARG A 399 11.43 7.90 23.39
N LYS A 400 10.21 7.38 23.43
CA LYS A 400 9.99 5.96 23.73
C LYS A 400 10.47 5.07 22.59
N VAL A 401 10.21 5.46 21.36
CA VAL A 401 10.69 4.74 20.17
C VAL A 401 12.23 4.79 20.13
N GLU A 402 12.83 5.96 20.35
CA GLU A 402 14.28 6.10 20.46
C GLU A 402 14.89 5.16 21.51
N LYS A 403 14.27 5.11 22.71
CA LYS A 403 14.73 4.21 23.79
C LYS A 403 14.60 2.73 23.40
N LEU A 404 13.54 2.33 22.72
CA LEU A 404 13.34 0.95 22.25
C LEU A 404 14.41 0.55 21.25
N LEU A 405 14.76 1.44 20.32
CA LEU A 405 15.81 1.24 19.34
C LEU A 405 17.18 1.10 20.01
N TYR A 406 17.49 2.01 20.92
CA TYR A 406 18.74 1.94 21.69
C TYR A 406 18.86 0.64 22.49
N THR A 407 17.77 0.17 23.08
CA THR A 407 17.75 -1.11 23.82
C THR A 407 17.94 -2.30 22.88
N LYS A 408 17.36 -2.25 21.68
CA LYS A 408 17.53 -3.29 20.66
C LYS A 408 18.98 -3.34 20.19
N ASP A 409 19.58 -2.22 19.86
CA ASP A 409 20.98 -2.11 19.46
C ASP A 409 21.92 -2.69 20.53
N LEU A 410 21.67 -2.44 21.83
CA LEU A 410 22.44 -3.02 22.92
C LEU A 410 22.26 -4.54 23.03
N CYS A 411 21.06 -5.05 22.76
CA CYS A 411 20.80 -6.50 22.79
C CYS A 411 21.40 -7.23 21.58
N GLU A 412 21.45 -6.59 20.41
CA GLU A 412 22.05 -7.14 19.20
C GLU A 412 23.59 -7.06 19.20
N TYR A 413 24.18 -6.25 20.08
CA TYR A 413 25.63 -6.11 20.26
C TYR A 413 26.27 -7.22 21.11
N ARG A 414 25.56 -8.30 21.43
CA ARG A 414 26.21 -9.53 21.91
C ARG A 414 26.90 -10.16 20.72
N PRO A 415 28.25 -10.37 20.76
CA PRO A 415 29.02 -10.73 19.59
C PRO A 415 28.72 -12.19 19.19
N THR A 416 27.82 -12.41 18.29
CA THR A 416 27.90 -13.53 17.35
C THR A 416 28.77 -13.07 16.20
N LEU A 417 30.04 -13.45 16.26
CA LEU A 417 30.97 -13.40 15.13
C LEU A 417 30.25 -13.93 13.89
N TRP A 418 30.19 -13.12 12.81
CA TRP A 418 29.65 -13.42 11.48
C TRP A 418 28.28 -12.81 11.16
N GLN A 419 28.19 -11.47 11.09
CA GLN A 419 27.41 -10.81 10.05
C GLN A 419 27.58 -9.28 10.18
N LYS A 420 28.20 -8.66 9.17
CA LYS A 420 28.22 -7.19 9.03
C LYS A 420 26.87 -6.75 8.47
N GLU A 421 25.90 -6.46 9.34
CA GLU A 421 24.70 -5.74 8.96
C GLU A 421 24.90 -4.22 9.05
N PRO A 422 24.28 -3.42 8.18
CA PRO A 422 24.40 -1.97 8.22
C PRO A 422 23.77 -1.42 9.50
N LYS A 423 24.54 -0.67 10.28
CA LYS A 423 24.12 -0.05 11.54
C LYS A 423 22.95 0.90 11.29
N LEU A 424 21.88 0.77 12.08
CA LEU A 424 20.87 1.80 12.26
C LEU A 424 21.55 3.07 12.79
N MET A 425 21.52 4.18 12.04
CA MET A 425 22.02 5.44 12.56
C MET A 425 20.85 6.26 13.12
N LEU A 426 20.83 6.44 14.45
CA LEU A 426 20.01 7.42 15.12
C LEU A 426 20.68 8.79 14.96
N HIS A 427 20.06 9.72 14.26
CA HIS A 427 20.47 11.11 14.29
C HIS A 427 19.68 11.83 15.38
N ARG A 428 20.34 12.16 16.49
CA ARG A 428 19.85 13.21 17.37
C ARG A 428 20.05 14.55 16.67
N SER A 429 18.97 15.26 16.44
CA SER A 429 19.03 16.68 16.16
C SER A 429 19.14 17.47 17.47
N THR A 430 20.32 17.37 18.08
CA THR A 430 20.79 18.33 19.07
C THR A 430 22.11 18.84 18.52
N GLU A 431 22.06 20.04 18.05
CA GLU A 431 23.12 20.96 17.61
C GLU A 431 22.88 21.46 16.19
N LEU A 432 22.16 22.53 16.09
CA LEU A 432 22.54 23.90 15.72
C LEU A 432 21.37 24.83 16.01
#